data_1dfcf94999ae8637cdef5d209d4732ae
#
_entry.id   1dfcf94999ae8637cdef5d209d4732ae
#
_cell.length_a   1.000
_cell.length_b   1.000
_cell.length_c   1.000
_cell.angle_alpha   90.00
_cell.angle_beta   90.00
_cell.angle_gamma   90.00
#
_symmetry.space_group_name_H-M   'P 1'
#
loop_
_entity.id
_entity.type
_entity.pdbx_description
1 polymer ?
#
loop_
_entity_poly.entity_id
_entity_poly.type
_entity_poly.pdbx_seq_one_letter_code
_entity_poly.pdbx_strand_id
1 'polypeptide(L)'
;NQYLEHLGIVFYYGQDKVSLVKTDSIDMASKKSLKRHKYKVEGDVSVEMLTSCFEGDADDVEVTAMVHKFTGESSFRITVLPNNHGVRLRRCSDQELPRQCARVWVDGQDAGVWYLADSNPYKRWIEDEFEIPESLTRDKSVLNIRIVPESREEGCPVSWNESAYEVFCYME
;
A
#
# COMPACT_ATOMS: atom_id res chain seq x y z
N ASN A 1 14.91 15.37 22.68
CA ASN A 1 13.86 14.33 22.77
C ASN A 1 12.47 14.93 22.67
N GLN A 2 12.13 15.96 23.44
CA GLN A 2 10.82 16.63 23.37
C GLN A 2 10.49 17.12 21.95
N TYR A 3 11.49 17.61 21.22
CA TYR A 3 11.31 18.05 19.84
C TYR A 3 10.86 16.91 18.92
N LEU A 4 11.46 15.75 19.08
CA LEU A 4 11.11 14.57 18.27
C LEU A 4 9.75 14.00 18.65
N GLU A 5 9.38 14.09 19.93
CA GLU A 5 8.02 13.74 20.39
C GLU A 5 6.98 14.63 19.74
N HIS A 6 7.25 15.91 19.55
CA HIS A 6 6.38 16.83 18.81
C HIS A 6 6.20 16.46 17.34
N LEU A 7 7.17 15.78 16.76
CA LEU A 7 7.08 15.27 15.40
C LEU A 7 6.34 13.92 15.31
N GLY A 8 5.80 13.43 16.43
CA GLY A 8 5.13 12.14 16.48
C GLY A 8 6.07 10.95 16.40
N ILE A 9 7.37 11.16 16.63
CA ILE A 9 8.33 10.08 16.67
C ILE A 9 8.23 9.39 18.02
N VAL A 10 7.96 8.10 17.98
CA VAL A 10 7.86 7.29 19.18
C VAL A 10 9.25 7.00 19.74
N PHE A 11 9.44 7.34 21.01
CA PHE A 11 10.64 6.98 21.74
C PHE A 11 10.42 5.74 22.56
N TYR A 12 11.35 4.86 22.44
CA TYR A 12 11.38 3.66 23.26
C TYR A 12 12.14 3.99 24.53
N TYR A 13 11.40 4.13 25.61
CA TYR A 13 11.98 4.28 26.96
C TYR A 13 12.48 2.95 27.52
N GLY A 14 12.28 1.91 26.78
CA GLY A 14 12.79 0.59 27.08
C GLY A 14 13.96 0.22 26.18
N GLN A 15 14.27 -1.02 26.18
CA GLN A 15 15.37 -1.60 25.43
C GLN A 15 14.89 -2.23 24.12
N ASP A 16 13.59 -2.29 23.92
CA ASP A 16 12.98 -2.94 22.76
C ASP A 16 12.97 -1.98 21.58
N LYS A 17 13.74 -2.30 20.58
CA LYS A 17 13.76 -1.60 19.31
C LYS A 17 12.83 -2.30 18.36
N VAL A 18 11.80 -1.60 17.92
CA VAL A 18 10.99 -2.08 16.81
C VAL A 18 11.68 -1.71 15.49
N SER A 19 11.90 -2.69 14.66
CA SER A 19 12.46 -2.53 13.32
C SER A 19 11.43 -2.95 12.27
N LEU A 20 11.55 -2.38 11.07
CA LEU A 20 10.77 -2.79 9.91
C LEU A 20 11.58 -3.79 9.10
N VAL A 21 11.02 -4.98 8.90
CA VAL A 21 11.63 -6.03 8.11
C VAL A 21 10.78 -6.27 6.87
N LYS A 22 11.36 -6.07 5.69
CA LYS A 22 10.68 -6.36 4.42
C LYS A 22 10.53 -7.87 4.24
N THR A 23 9.30 -8.33 4.06
CA THR A 23 8.98 -9.75 3.94
C THR A 23 8.46 -10.17 2.58
N ASP A 24 7.94 -9.22 1.80
CA ASP A 24 7.36 -9.51 0.49
C ASP A 24 7.32 -8.27 -0.40
N SER A 25 7.10 -8.49 -1.70
CA SER A 25 6.82 -7.44 -2.67
C SER A 25 6.05 -7.99 -3.85
N ILE A 26 5.17 -7.16 -4.43
CA ILE A 26 4.37 -7.48 -5.61
C ILE A 26 4.67 -6.44 -6.69
N ASP A 27 4.98 -6.91 -7.89
CA ASP A 27 5.22 -6.08 -9.07
C ASP A 27 4.14 -6.36 -10.12
N MET A 28 3.36 -5.34 -10.46
CA MET A 28 2.27 -5.46 -11.45
C MET A 28 2.77 -5.73 -12.87
N ALA A 29 4.03 -5.42 -13.17
CA ALA A 29 4.65 -5.73 -14.45
C ALA A 29 5.11 -7.20 -14.56
N SER A 30 5.21 -7.91 -13.46
CA SER A 30 5.72 -9.28 -13.41
C SER A 30 4.59 -10.30 -13.32
N LYS A 31 4.31 -11.00 -14.41
CA LYS A 31 3.34 -12.11 -14.42
C LYS A 31 3.69 -13.19 -13.39
N LYS A 32 4.96 -13.44 -13.15
CA LYS A 32 5.43 -14.39 -12.14
C LYS A 32 5.09 -13.92 -10.73
N SER A 33 5.29 -12.62 -10.46
CA SER A 33 4.92 -12.02 -9.18
C SER A 33 3.42 -12.10 -8.94
N LEU A 34 2.61 -11.71 -9.93
CA LEU A 34 1.15 -11.76 -9.83
C LEU A 34 0.65 -13.18 -9.58
N LYS A 35 1.19 -14.17 -10.29
CA LYS A 35 0.82 -15.58 -10.10
C LYS A 35 1.18 -16.09 -8.70
N ARG A 36 2.39 -15.77 -8.23
CA ARG A 36 2.87 -16.18 -6.90
C ARG A 36 1.99 -15.64 -5.78
N HIS A 37 1.52 -14.40 -5.94
CA HIS A 37 0.68 -13.74 -4.94
C HIS A 37 -0.82 -13.97 -5.15
N LYS A 38 -1.20 -14.80 -6.13
CA LYS A 38 -2.62 -15.04 -6.50
C LYS A 38 -3.39 -13.77 -6.74
N TYR A 39 -2.75 -12.81 -7.39
CA TYR A 39 -3.33 -11.50 -7.70
C TYR A 39 -4.52 -11.63 -8.64
N LYS A 40 -5.62 -10.96 -8.30
CA LYS A 40 -6.83 -10.86 -9.10
C LYS A 40 -7.40 -9.46 -9.02
N VAL A 41 -8.00 -9.01 -10.11
CA VAL A 41 -8.84 -7.81 -10.17
C VAL A 41 -10.21 -8.24 -10.67
N GLU A 42 -11.24 -7.84 -9.96
CA GLU A 42 -12.64 -8.05 -10.38
C GLU A 42 -13.21 -6.78 -11.00
N GLY A 43 -13.99 -6.95 -12.06
CA GLY A 43 -14.54 -5.85 -12.84
C GLY A 43 -13.59 -5.34 -13.91
N ASP A 44 -13.89 -4.16 -14.43
CA ASP A 44 -13.08 -3.54 -15.47
C ASP A 44 -11.76 -3.02 -14.92
N VAL A 45 -10.66 -3.41 -15.56
CA VAL A 45 -9.33 -2.96 -15.27
C VAL A 45 -8.70 -2.31 -16.49
N SER A 46 -8.12 -1.13 -16.30
CA SER A 46 -7.25 -0.48 -17.27
C SER A 46 -5.80 -0.69 -16.88
N VAL A 47 -5.03 -1.23 -17.80
CA VAL A 47 -3.59 -1.47 -17.61
C VAL A 47 -2.83 -0.55 -18.53
N GLU A 48 -1.97 0.26 -17.97
CA GLU A 48 -1.15 1.20 -18.76
C GLU A 48 0.30 1.25 -18.27
N MET A 49 1.19 1.62 -19.18
CA MET A 49 2.58 1.95 -18.85
C MET A 49 2.67 3.46 -18.62
N LEU A 50 3.15 3.85 -17.45
CA LEU A 50 3.34 5.24 -17.06
C LEU A 50 4.82 5.55 -16.90
N THR A 51 5.27 6.63 -17.54
CA THR A 51 6.59 7.21 -17.32
C THR A 51 6.43 8.55 -16.61
N SER A 52 6.96 8.66 -15.41
CA SER A 52 6.89 9.89 -14.59
C SER A 52 7.98 9.85 -13.52
N CYS A 53 8.11 10.96 -12.80
CA CYS A 53 9.01 11.09 -11.65
C CYS A 53 8.26 10.77 -10.36
N PHE A 54 9.01 10.40 -9.32
CA PHE A 54 8.49 10.29 -7.96
C PHE A 54 8.37 11.65 -7.29
N GLU A 55 7.25 11.87 -6.64
CA GLU A 55 7.11 13.01 -5.74
C GLU A 55 8.04 12.84 -4.53
N GLY A 56 8.71 13.91 -4.15
CA GLY A 56 9.66 13.93 -3.04
C GLY A 56 11.10 13.65 -3.41
N ASP A 57 11.36 13.12 -4.59
CA ASP A 57 12.73 12.93 -5.05
C ASP A 57 13.35 14.27 -5.47
N ALA A 58 14.60 14.50 -5.05
CA ALA A 58 15.36 15.68 -5.41
C ALA A 58 15.76 15.67 -6.89
N ASP A 59 15.94 14.51 -7.46
CA ASP A 59 16.30 14.29 -8.85
C ASP A 59 15.04 13.97 -9.67
N ASP A 60 14.89 14.61 -10.81
CA ASP A 60 13.79 14.38 -11.75
C ASP A 60 14.09 13.14 -12.63
N VAL A 61 14.32 12.00 -11.99
CA VAL A 61 14.56 10.73 -12.68
C VAL A 61 13.22 10.10 -13.08
N GLU A 62 13.04 9.91 -14.38
CA GLU A 62 11.86 9.23 -14.90
C GLU A 62 11.91 7.73 -14.65
N VAL A 63 10.80 7.19 -14.15
CA VAL A 63 10.58 5.76 -13.95
C VAL A 63 9.38 5.34 -14.78
N THR A 64 9.54 4.25 -15.52
CA THR A 64 8.46 3.63 -16.30
C THR A 64 8.00 2.36 -15.61
N ALA A 65 6.72 2.29 -15.27
CA ALA A 65 6.13 1.11 -14.65
C ALA A 65 4.68 0.90 -15.10
N MET A 66 4.20 -0.32 -14.88
CA MET A 66 2.82 -0.69 -15.20
C MET A 66 1.87 -0.33 -14.07
N VAL A 67 0.72 0.23 -14.41
CA VAL A 67 -0.33 0.62 -13.47
C VAL A 67 -1.62 -0.13 -13.80
N HIS A 68 -2.22 -0.73 -12.79
CA HIS A 68 -3.57 -1.27 -12.85
C HIS A 68 -4.54 -0.27 -12.22
N LYS A 69 -5.48 0.25 -13.00
CA LYS A 69 -6.55 1.18 -12.57
C LYS A 69 -7.88 0.47 -12.62
N PHE A 70 -8.63 0.54 -11.55
CA PHE A 70 -9.92 -0.17 -11.45
C PHE A 70 -10.88 0.49 -10.46
N THR A 71 -12.15 0.15 -10.58
CA THR A 71 -13.22 0.57 -9.67
C THR A 71 -13.86 -0.60 -8.93
N GLY A 72 -13.57 -1.83 -9.35
CA GLY A 72 -14.01 -3.06 -8.71
C GLY A 72 -13.21 -3.38 -7.45
N GLU A 73 -12.58 -4.52 -7.41
CA GLU A 73 -11.68 -4.87 -6.29
C GLU A 73 -10.45 -5.64 -6.76
N SER A 74 -9.36 -5.51 -6.02
CA SER A 74 -8.20 -6.38 -6.16
C SER A 74 -8.02 -7.27 -4.94
N SER A 75 -7.41 -8.43 -5.15
CA SER A 75 -7.05 -9.33 -4.07
C SER A 75 -5.70 -9.98 -4.32
N PHE A 76 -4.97 -10.23 -3.26
CA PHE A 76 -3.66 -10.86 -3.34
C PHE A 76 -3.24 -11.44 -1.99
N ARG A 77 -2.24 -12.32 -2.01
CA ARG A 77 -1.62 -12.88 -0.82
C ARG A 77 -0.26 -12.27 -0.58
N ILE A 78 0.06 -12.04 0.67
CA ILE A 78 1.37 -11.54 1.09
C ILE A 78 1.96 -12.43 2.19
N THR A 79 3.28 -12.53 2.20
CA THR A 79 4.04 -13.23 3.24
C THR A 79 4.40 -12.29 4.36
N VAL A 80 4.17 -12.74 5.59
CA VAL A 80 4.52 -12.00 6.81
C VAL A 80 5.23 -12.93 7.79
N LEU A 81 5.82 -12.37 8.84
CA LEU A 81 6.44 -13.13 9.92
C LEU A 81 5.42 -13.31 11.06
N PRO A 82 5.25 -14.53 11.61
CA PRO A 82 4.23 -14.79 12.62
C PRO A 82 4.39 -13.99 13.92
N ASN A 83 5.62 -13.68 14.31
CA ASN A 83 5.94 -12.92 15.51
C ASN A 83 5.98 -11.39 15.30
N ASN A 84 5.25 -10.89 14.29
CA ASN A 84 5.16 -9.47 14.02
C ASN A 84 4.32 -8.73 15.06
N HIS A 85 4.54 -7.42 15.14
CA HIS A 85 3.76 -6.46 15.93
C HIS A 85 2.94 -5.53 15.05
N GLY A 86 2.47 -6.03 13.93
CA GLY A 86 1.76 -5.30 12.89
C GLY A 86 2.50 -5.35 11.57
N VAL A 87 1.84 -4.94 10.52
CA VAL A 87 2.34 -4.98 9.14
C VAL A 87 2.11 -3.64 8.47
N ARG A 88 3.14 -3.12 7.81
CA ARG A 88 3.04 -1.97 6.93
C ARG A 88 2.96 -2.45 5.49
N LEU A 89 1.91 -2.02 4.81
CA LEU A 89 1.74 -2.22 3.38
C LEU A 89 2.04 -0.90 2.67
N ARG A 90 3.07 -0.88 1.82
CA ARG A 90 3.46 0.29 1.03
C ARG A 90 3.03 0.07 -0.41
N ARG A 91 2.27 1.01 -0.94
CA ARG A 91 1.81 1.01 -2.34
C ARG A 91 2.60 2.01 -3.16
N CYS A 92 2.99 1.63 -4.37
CA CYS A 92 3.39 2.56 -5.41
C CYS A 92 2.20 2.76 -6.36
N SER A 93 1.81 4.00 -6.61
CA SER A 93 0.66 4.32 -7.44
C SER A 93 0.85 5.61 -8.24
N ASP A 94 -0.05 5.79 -9.21
CA ASP A 94 -0.22 7.03 -9.96
C ASP A 94 -1.18 7.96 -9.22
N GLN A 95 -0.70 9.12 -8.83
CA GLN A 95 -1.49 10.14 -8.13
C GLN A 95 -2.04 11.23 -9.05
N GLU A 96 -2.21 10.96 -10.34
CA GLU A 96 -2.81 11.93 -11.24
C GLU A 96 -4.21 12.36 -10.77
N LEU A 97 -5.02 11.39 -10.34
CA LEU A 97 -6.35 11.65 -9.81
C LEU A 97 -6.34 11.75 -8.29
N PRO A 98 -7.03 12.76 -7.73
CA PRO A 98 -7.13 12.92 -6.28
C PRO A 98 -8.14 11.94 -5.67
N ARG A 99 -8.16 11.91 -4.33
CA ARG A 99 -9.19 11.23 -3.53
C ARG A 99 -9.28 9.73 -3.78
N GLN A 100 -8.14 9.10 -4.02
CA GLN A 100 -8.08 7.64 -4.07
C GLN A 100 -8.41 7.10 -2.69
N CYS A 101 -9.40 6.24 -2.63
CA CYS A 101 -9.91 5.70 -1.37
C CYS A 101 -10.31 4.24 -1.56
N ALA A 102 -9.85 3.39 -0.66
CA ALA A 102 -10.21 1.99 -0.65
C ALA A 102 -10.32 1.44 0.77
N ARG A 103 -11.24 0.54 0.98
CA ARG A 103 -11.30 -0.24 2.21
C ARG A 103 -10.40 -1.46 2.08
N VAL A 104 -9.61 -1.70 3.12
CA VAL A 104 -8.66 -2.82 3.18
C VAL A 104 -9.27 -3.94 4.03
N TRP A 105 -9.35 -5.13 3.46
CA TRP A 105 -9.78 -6.33 4.15
C TRP A 105 -8.60 -7.28 4.30
N VAL A 106 -8.43 -7.81 5.50
CA VAL A 106 -7.37 -8.76 5.84
C VAL A 106 -8.00 -10.04 6.36
N ASP A 107 -7.83 -11.15 5.63
CA ASP A 107 -8.48 -12.43 5.94
C ASP A 107 -9.99 -12.29 6.21
N GLY A 108 -10.67 -11.45 5.43
CA GLY A 108 -12.10 -11.19 5.55
C GLY A 108 -12.51 -10.23 6.66
N GLN A 109 -11.56 -9.64 7.39
CA GLN A 109 -11.82 -8.66 8.43
C GLN A 109 -11.48 -7.25 7.96
N ASP A 110 -12.33 -6.29 8.30
CA ASP A 110 -12.15 -4.87 7.98
C ASP A 110 -10.93 -4.31 8.74
N ALA A 111 -9.93 -3.87 8.00
CA ALA A 111 -8.73 -3.26 8.55
C ALA A 111 -8.77 -1.73 8.51
N GLY A 112 -9.76 -1.13 7.88
CA GLY A 112 -9.92 0.31 7.76
C GLY A 112 -9.85 0.85 6.34
N VAL A 113 -9.75 2.15 6.24
CA VAL A 113 -9.76 2.88 4.97
C VAL A 113 -8.37 3.41 4.66
N TRP A 114 -7.92 3.14 3.45
CA TRP A 114 -6.71 3.70 2.88
C TRP A 114 -7.07 4.89 1.99
N TYR A 115 -6.61 6.07 2.35
CA TYR A 115 -6.99 7.31 1.67
C TYR A 115 -5.78 8.12 1.26
N LEU A 116 -5.72 8.47 -0.03
CA LEU A 116 -4.78 9.40 -0.61
C LEU A 116 -5.55 10.59 -1.16
N ALA A 117 -5.55 11.71 -0.41
CA ALA A 117 -6.39 12.88 -0.69
C ALA A 117 -5.93 13.67 -1.91
N ASP A 118 -4.64 13.93 -1.97
CA ASP A 118 -4.03 14.86 -2.93
C ASP A 118 -3.74 14.22 -4.28
N SER A 119 -3.37 15.05 -5.23
CA SER A 119 -2.93 14.64 -6.55
C SER A 119 -1.72 15.47 -6.98
N ASN A 120 -0.92 14.91 -7.86
CA ASN A 120 0.17 15.60 -8.51
C ASN A 120 0.25 15.15 -9.98
N PRO A 121 -0.18 15.99 -10.94
CA PRO A 121 -0.14 15.64 -12.36
C PRO A 121 1.27 15.81 -12.99
N TYR A 122 2.22 16.39 -12.27
CA TYR A 122 3.58 16.65 -12.74
C TYR A 122 4.57 15.56 -12.32
N LYS A 123 4.46 15.10 -11.05
CA LYS A 123 5.20 13.96 -10.52
C LYS A 123 4.19 12.92 -10.07
N ARG A 124 3.84 12.03 -10.97
CA ARG A 124 2.69 11.14 -10.79
C ARG A 124 2.97 9.94 -9.90
N TRP A 125 4.22 9.48 -9.79
CA TRP A 125 4.56 8.40 -8.89
C TRP A 125 4.57 8.84 -7.44
N ILE A 126 3.88 8.09 -6.59
CA ILE A 126 3.88 8.25 -5.13
C ILE A 126 3.94 6.89 -4.45
N GLU A 127 4.61 6.85 -3.31
CA GLU A 127 4.53 5.74 -2.37
C GLU A 127 3.74 6.20 -1.15
N ASP A 128 2.66 5.50 -0.84
CA ASP A 128 1.86 5.71 0.36
C ASP A 128 1.72 4.40 1.14
N GLU A 129 1.33 4.49 2.39
CA GLU A 129 1.40 3.39 3.35
C GLU A 129 0.08 3.20 4.08
N PHE A 130 -0.20 1.94 4.39
CA PHE A 130 -1.32 1.53 5.22
C PHE A 130 -0.82 0.62 6.33
N GLU A 131 -1.20 0.92 7.56
CA GLU A 131 -0.83 0.16 8.75
C GLU A 131 -1.90 -0.87 9.08
N ILE A 132 -1.53 -2.15 9.05
CA ILE A 132 -2.40 -3.24 9.45
C ILE A 132 -2.08 -3.58 10.91
N PRO A 133 -3.06 -3.50 11.83
CA PRO A 133 -2.80 -3.69 13.24
C PRO A 133 -2.41 -5.15 13.57
N GLU A 134 -1.63 -5.31 14.63
CA GLU A 134 -1.15 -6.60 15.12
C GLU A 134 -2.26 -7.62 15.33
N SER A 135 -3.43 -7.16 15.78
CA SER A 135 -4.60 -8.03 16.01
C SER A 135 -5.05 -8.80 14.77
N LEU A 136 -4.73 -8.31 13.56
CA LEU A 136 -5.07 -8.94 12.28
C LEU A 136 -3.90 -9.71 11.66
N THR A 137 -2.69 -9.59 12.22
CA THR A 137 -1.46 -10.07 11.56
C THR A 137 -0.64 -11.05 12.39
N ARG A 138 -0.77 -11.02 13.71
CA ARG A 138 0.02 -11.86 14.60
C ARG A 138 -0.33 -13.35 14.46
N ASP A 139 0.66 -14.19 14.61
CA ASP A 139 0.57 -15.65 14.51
C ASP A 139 0.20 -16.16 13.10
N LYS A 140 0.33 -15.30 12.11
CA LYS A 140 0.09 -15.63 10.70
C LYS A 140 1.38 -15.52 9.89
N SER A 141 1.51 -16.38 8.89
CA SER A 141 2.63 -16.37 7.94
C SER A 141 2.20 -15.85 6.57
N VAL A 142 0.90 -15.80 6.31
CA VAL A 142 0.29 -15.32 5.07
C VAL A 142 -0.95 -14.51 5.42
N LEU A 143 -1.13 -13.37 4.75
CA LEU A 143 -2.34 -12.57 4.81
C LEU A 143 -3.02 -12.56 3.43
N ASN A 144 -4.34 -12.74 3.42
CA ASN A 144 -5.15 -12.52 2.24
C ASN A 144 -5.68 -11.10 2.26
N ILE A 145 -5.19 -10.28 1.35
CA ILE A 145 -5.57 -8.86 1.25
C ILE A 145 -6.64 -8.70 0.17
N ARG A 146 -7.62 -7.87 0.47
CA ARG A 146 -8.61 -7.42 -0.50
C ARG A 146 -8.72 -5.90 -0.43
N ILE A 147 -8.57 -5.24 -1.56
CA ILE A 147 -8.65 -3.79 -1.70
C ILE A 147 -9.94 -3.46 -2.43
N VAL A 148 -10.84 -2.78 -1.76
CA VAL A 148 -12.16 -2.42 -2.28
C VAL A 148 -12.27 -0.90 -2.39
N PRO A 149 -12.09 -0.33 -3.59
CA PRO A 149 -12.27 1.09 -3.81
C PRO A 149 -13.66 1.56 -3.39
N GLU A 150 -13.70 2.71 -2.74
CA GLU A 150 -14.95 3.33 -2.32
C GLU A 150 -14.87 4.86 -2.48
N SER A 151 -16.03 5.51 -2.59
CA SER A 151 -16.09 6.96 -2.55
C SER A 151 -16.19 7.43 -1.11
N ARG A 152 -15.35 8.39 -0.74
CA ARG A 152 -15.38 8.99 0.58
C ARG A 152 -16.38 10.14 0.69
N GLU A 153 -16.71 10.76 -0.43
CA GLU A 153 -17.62 11.88 -0.51
C GLU A 153 -18.71 11.59 -1.53
N GLU A 154 -19.93 12.02 -1.22
CA GLU A 154 -21.06 11.88 -2.15
C GLU A 154 -20.78 12.62 -3.46
N GLY A 155 -21.03 11.94 -4.57
CA GLY A 155 -20.80 12.48 -5.91
C GLY A 155 -19.36 12.45 -6.41
N CYS A 156 -18.41 11.97 -5.60
CA CYS A 156 -17.04 11.76 -6.05
C CYS A 156 -16.92 10.39 -6.73
N PRO A 157 -16.19 10.32 -7.84
CA PRO A 157 -15.97 9.04 -8.51
C PRO A 157 -15.08 8.13 -7.64
N VAL A 158 -15.39 6.84 -7.69
CA VAL A 158 -14.50 5.82 -7.10
C VAL A 158 -13.25 5.72 -7.96
N SER A 159 -12.10 5.79 -7.33
CA SER A 159 -10.80 5.75 -8.01
C SER A 159 -9.77 5.02 -7.16
N TRP A 160 -9.06 4.09 -7.78
CA TRP A 160 -7.92 3.41 -7.18
C TRP A 160 -7.00 2.88 -8.27
N ASN A 161 -5.71 2.89 -8.00
CA ASN A 161 -4.74 2.22 -8.85
C ASN A 161 -3.56 1.70 -8.04
N GLU A 162 -2.85 0.76 -8.62
CA GLU A 162 -1.72 0.09 -7.99
C GLU A 162 -0.69 -0.31 -9.06
N SER A 163 0.58 -0.07 -8.75
CA SER A 163 1.72 -0.45 -9.59
C SER A 163 2.60 -1.49 -8.89
N ALA A 164 2.79 -1.35 -7.60
CA ALA A 164 3.57 -2.26 -6.78
C ALA A 164 3.15 -2.18 -5.31
N TYR A 165 3.42 -3.24 -4.57
CA TYR A 165 3.31 -3.28 -3.12
C TYR A 165 4.60 -3.81 -2.51
N GLU A 166 4.99 -3.24 -1.38
CA GLU A 166 6.02 -3.77 -0.49
C GLU A 166 5.40 -4.05 0.88
N VAL A 167 5.83 -5.11 1.52
CA VAL A 167 5.32 -5.57 2.80
C VAL A 167 6.41 -5.55 3.84
N PHE A 168 6.15 -4.89 4.96
CA PHE A 168 7.08 -4.80 6.08
C PHE A 168 6.39 -5.27 7.36
N CYS A 169 7.10 -6.08 8.14
CA CYS A 169 6.67 -6.47 9.47
C CYS A 169 7.39 -5.64 10.53
N TYR A 170 6.64 -5.19 11.53
CA TYR A 170 7.22 -4.61 12.74
C TYR A 170 7.74 -5.73 13.62
N MET A 171 9.04 -5.74 13.89
CA MET A 171 9.73 -6.77 14.67
C MET A 171 10.48 -6.13 15.85
N GLU A 172 10.54 -6.83 16.97
CA GLU A 172 11.38 -6.51 18.12
C GLU A 172 12.82 -6.98 17.95
#